data_06dd4fa5cb799c1d023f1964f62b5ebd
#
_entry.id   06dd4fa5cb799c1d023f1964f62b5ebd
#
_cell.length_a   1.000
_cell.length_b   1.000
_cell.length_c   1.000
_cell.angle_alpha   90.00
_cell.angle_beta   90.00
_cell.angle_gamma   90.00
#
_symmetry.space_group_name_H-M   'P 1'
#
loop_
_entity.id
_entity.type
_entity.pdbx_description
1 polymer ?
#
loop_
_entity_poly.entity_id
_entity_poly.type
_entity_poly.pdbx_seq_one_letter_code
_entity_poly.pdbx_strand_id
1 'polypeptide(L)'
;MELGFCNFTNPIRRKERMEELKWYVMYTASRSEKKVAERLTENGVEVYLPMVEELRQWSDRKKKVQKALFNGYLFVKTRRNQLWECLQVPGAVKFVHFSGTHATVRDEVLDMIRRIVETGVAIETDGSDIAPGEKVNVIGGPLQNMTGEVIEKGNKDYFMIRIPGIYQNILISMPRKFLEVAV
;
A
#
# COMPACT_ATOMS: atom_id res chain seq x y z
N MET A 1 44.77 -38.54 -36.67
CA MET A 1 44.34 -37.11 -36.65
C MET A 1 42.99 -37.03 -35.98
N GLU A 2 43.02 -36.91 -34.66
CA GLU A 2 41.78 -36.75 -33.84
C GLU A 2 41.61 -35.28 -33.55
N LEU A 3 40.49 -34.71 -34.05
CA LEU A 3 40.09 -33.35 -33.76
C LEU A 3 39.30 -33.34 -32.46
N GLY A 4 39.92 -32.83 -31.39
CA GLY A 4 39.32 -32.64 -30.08
C GLY A 4 38.17 -31.64 -30.14
N PHE A 5 36.96 -32.10 -29.86
CA PHE A 5 35.80 -31.23 -29.56
C PHE A 5 36.01 -30.55 -28.24
N CYS A 6 36.31 -29.29 -28.29
CA CYS A 6 36.32 -28.41 -27.11
C CYS A 6 34.89 -28.17 -26.65
N ASN A 7 34.43 -28.91 -25.63
CA ASN A 7 33.20 -28.68 -24.93
C ASN A 7 33.33 -27.36 -24.15
N PHE A 8 32.87 -26.26 -24.72
CA PHE A 8 32.58 -25.04 -23.99
C PHE A 8 31.29 -25.24 -23.16
N THR A 9 31.48 -25.89 -21.99
CA THR A 9 30.47 -25.78 -20.92
C THR A 9 30.47 -24.36 -20.41
N ASN A 10 29.48 -23.61 -20.82
CA ASN A 10 29.22 -22.24 -20.37
C ASN A 10 28.83 -22.25 -18.87
N PRO A 11 29.68 -21.77 -17.95
CA PRO A 11 29.39 -21.80 -16.50
C PRO A 11 28.61 -20.56 -16.04
N ILE A 12 27.72 -20.02 -16.88
CA ILE A 12 26.86 -18.90 -16.49
C ILE A 12 25.41 -19.38 -16.37
N ARG A 13 25.16 -20.44 -15.62
CA ARG A 13 23.93 -20.51 -14.84
C ARG A 13 24.23 -19.85 -13.49
N ARG A 14 24.26 -18.51 -13.49
CA ARG A 14 24.01 -17.73 -12.27
C ARG A 14 22.80 -18.39 -11.61
N LYS A 15 22.96 -18.95 -10.40
CA LYS A 15 21.84 -19.27 -9.52
C LYS A 15 20.91 -18.07 -9.57
N GLU A 16 19.81 -18.21 -10.28
CA GLU A 16 18.66 -17.31 -10.11
C GLU A 16 18.28 -17.51 -8.66
N ARG A 17 18.80 -16.64 -7.81
CA ARG A 17 18.26 -16.44 -6.47
C ARG A 17 16.81 -16.17 -6.75
N MET A 18 15.93 -17.09 -6.39
CA MET A 18 14.48 -16.86 -6.48
C MET A 18 14.21 -15.59 -5.69
N GLU A 19 14.12 -14.47 -6.39
CA GLU A 19 13.86 -13.19 -5.73
C GLU A 19 12.51 -13.32 -5.02
N GLU A 20 12.51 -12.94 -3.76
CA GLU A 20 11.34 -13.02 -2.90
C GLU A 20 10.22 -12.12 -3.45
N LEU A 21 9.00 -12.62 -3.44
CA LEU A 21 7.81 -11.82 -3.73
C LEU A 21 7.62 -10.80 -2.60
N LYS A 22 7.53 -9.52 -2.98
CA LYS A 22 7.31 -8.41 -2.06
C LYS A 22 6.21 -7.51 -2.56
N TRP A 23 5.53 -6.85 -1.64
CA TRP A 23 4.60 -5.80 -1.98
C TRP A 23 5.36 -4.50 -2.25
N TYR A 24 5.21 -4.01 -3.46
CA TYR A 24 5.75 -2.72 -3.88
C TYR A 24 4.65 -1.69 -4.00
N VAL A 25 4.99 -0.43 -3.76
CA VAL A 25 4.07 0.70 -3.94
C VAL A 25 4.21 1.22 -5.36
N MET A 26 3.12 1.17 -6.11
CA MET A 26 3.05 1.72 -7.48
C MET A 26 2.25 3.02 -7.47
N TYR A 27 2.78 4.03 -8.15
CA TYR A 27 2.07 5.26 -8.46
C TYR A 27 1.47 5.18 -9.86
N THR A 28 0.21 5.58 -9.99
CA THR A 28 -0.55 5.54 -11.24
C THR A 28 -0.94 6.92 -11.70
N ALA A 29 -1.34 7.05 -12.96
CA ALA A 29 -2.00 8.25 -13.45
C ALA A 29 -3.31 8.49 -12.67
N SER A 30 -3.67 9.74 -12.52
CA SER A 30 -4.89 10.15 -11.77
C SER A 30 -6.13 9.42 -12.30
N ARG A 31 -6.92 8.87 -11.38
CA ARG A 31 -8.16 8.12 -11.66
C ARG A 31 -7.97 6.86 -12.50
N SER A 32 -6.75 6.35 -12.59
CA SER A 32 -6.42 5.13 -13.35
C SER A 32 -6.21 3.91 -12.45
N GLU A 33 -6.29 4.07 -11.13
CA GLU A 33 -5.96 3.05 -10.14
C GLU A 33 -6.69 1.73 -10.41
N LYS A 34 -8.01 1.79 -10.62
CA LYS A 34 -8.84 0.60 -10.89
C LYS A 34 -8.44 -0.10 -12.18
N LYS A 35 -8.28 0.68 -13.26
CA LYS A 35 -7.92 0.13 -14.58
C LYS A 35 -6.54 -0.51 -14.58
N VAL A 36 -5.59 0.10 -13.86
CA VAL A 36 -4.24 -0.47 -13.70
C VAL A 36 -4.29 -1.75 -12.87
N ALA A 37 -5.05 -1.75 -11.78
CA ALA A 37 -5.23 -2.94 -10.94
C ALA A 37 -5.84 -4.11 -11.73
N GLU A 38 -6.91 -3.86 -12.50
CA GLU A 38 -7.56 -4.86 -13.36
C GLU A 38 -6.58 -5.46 -14.37
N ARG A 39 -5.85 -4.61 -15.11
CA ARG A 39 -4.88 -5.06 -16.13
C ARG A 39 -3.71 -5.85 -15.55
N LEU A 40 -3.19 -5.44 -14.39
CA LEU A 40 -2.13 -6.19 -13.71
C LEU A 40 -2.65 -7.55 -13.25
N THR A 41 -3.88 -7.62 -12.75
CA THR A 41 -4.52 -8.88 -12.34
C THR A 41 -4.76 -9.80 -13.53
N GLU A 42 -5.19 -9.27 -14.69
CA GLU A 42 -5.32 -10.01 -15.95
C GLU A 42 -3.98 -10.59 -16.42
N ASN A 43 -2.87 -9.90 -16.12
CA ASN A 43 -1.52 -10.38 -16.39
C ASN A 43 -0.99 -11.34 -15.31
N GLY A 44 -1.84 -11.79 -14.37
CA GLY A 44 -1.46 -12.75 -13.31
C GLY A 44 -0.66 -12.15 -12.16
N VAL A 45 -0.63 -10.83 -12.03
CA VAL A 45 0.05 -10.13 -10.93
C VAL A 45 -0.94 -9.91 -9.77
N GLU A 46 -0.54 -10.26 -8.55
CA GLU A 46 -1.34 -10.00 -7.35
C GLU A 46 -1.31 -8.51 -7.02
N VAL A 47 -2.50 -7.89 -6.94
CA VAL A 47 -2.66 -6.45 -6.70
C VAL A 47 -3.61 -6.21 -5.55
N TYR A 48 -3.30 -5.24 -4.71
CA TYR A 48 -4.21 -4.73 -3.69
C TYR A 48 -4.46 -3.24 -3.89
N LEU A 49 -5.71 -2.89 -4.16
CA LEU A 49 -6.22 -1.53 -4.23
C LEU A 49 -7.25 -1.32 -3.13
N PRO A 50 -6.89 -0.70 -1.99
CA PRO A 50 -7.85 -0.44 -0.92
C PRO A 50 -8.89 0.58 -1.38
N MET A 51 -10.16 0.19 -1.29
CA MET A 51 -11.30 1.00 -1.71
C MET A 51 -12.17 1.35 -0.50
N VAL A 52 -12.61 2.60 -0.42
CA VAL A 52 -13.52 3.08 0.63
C VAL A 52 -14.77 3.68 0.03
N GLU A 53 -15.88 3.61 0.76
CA GLU A 53 -17.13 4.27 0.39
C GLU A 53 -17.13 5.72 0.89
N GLU A 54 -17.42 6.66 0.02
CA GLU A 54 -17.62 8.06 0.34
C GLU A 54 -19.05 8.49 -0.03
N LEU A 55 -19.72 9.13 0.89
CA LEU A 55 -21.01 9.76 0.61
C LEU A 55 -20.78 11.10 -0.07
N ARG A 56 -21.04 11.18 -1.37
CA ARG A 56 -21.02 12.45 -2.11
C ARG A 56 -22.42 13.03 -2.21
N GLN A 57 -22.51 14.31 -1.83
CA GLN A 57 -23.70 15.11 -2.07
C GLN A 57 -23.66 15.62 -3.50
N TRP A 58 -24.64 15.20 -4.31
CA TRP A 58 -24.93 15.81 -5.61
C TRP A 58 -26.05 16.83 -5.41
N SER A 59 -26.30 17.69 -6.39
CA SER A 59 -27.31 18.74 -6.28
C SER A 59 -28.70 18.22 -5.92
N ASP A 60 -29.04 16.99 -6.31
CA ASP A 60 -30.34 16.35 -6.17
C ASP A 60 -30.40 15.18 -5.19
N ARG A 61 -29.23 14.55 -4.87
CA ARG A 61 -29.19 13.33 -4.05
C ARG A 61 -27.83 13.04 -3.43
N LYS A 62 -27.85 12.24 -2.35
CA LYS A 62 -26.64 11.63 -1.78
C LYS A 62 -26.38 10.30 -2.46
N LYS A 63 -25.16 10.08 -2.97
CA LYS A 63 -24.74 8.82 -3.57
C LYS A 63 -23.48 8.29 -2.88
N LYS A 64 -23.48 6.99 -2.55
CA LYS A 64 -22.29 6.28 -2.15
C LYS A 64 -21.41 6.04 -3.36
N VAL A 65 -20.17 6.47 -3.31
CA VAL A 65 -19.18 6.29 -4.37
C VAL A 65 -17.97 5.59 -3.80
N GLN A 66 -17.52 4.55 -4.47
CA GLN A 66 -16.26 3.90 -4.13
C GLN A 66 -15.08 4.67 -4.70
N LYS A 67 -14.13 5.00 -3.86
CA LYS A 67 -12.87 5.63 -4.25
C LYS A 67 -11.67 4.85 -3.69
N ALA A 68 -10.52 4.98 -4.34
CA ALA A 68 -9.27 4.50 -3.79
C ALA A 68 -8.98 5.21 -2.46
N LEU A 69 -8.58 4.45 -1.42
CA LEU A 69 -8.17 5.02 -0.13
C LEU A 69 -6.96 5.95 -0.33
N PHE A 70 -6.00 5.54 -1.13
CA PHE A 70 -4.83 6.34 -1.48
C PHE A 70 -4.92 6.74 -2.95
N ASN A 71 -5.19 8.03 -3.21
CA ASN A 71 -5.31 8.53 -4.56
C ASN A 71 -3.99 8.39 -5.32
N GLY A 72 -4.00 7.72 -6.46
CA GLY A 72 -2.84 7.48 -7.31
C GLY A 72 -1.93 6.34 -6.85
N TYR A 73 -2.27 5.59 -5.81
CA TYR A 73 -1.43 4.50 -5.31
C TYR A 73 -2.17 3.16 -5.29
N LEU A 74 -1.42 2.12 -5.59
CA LEU A 74 -1.83 0.72 -5.37
C LEU A 74 -0.62 -0.13 -4.98
N PHE A 75 -0.90 -1.30 -4.45
CA PHE A 75 0.13 -2.25 -4.00
C PHE A 75 0.20 -3.42 -4.98
N VAL A 76 1.42 -3.77 -5.38
CA VAL A 76 1.70 -4.83 -6.36
C VAL A 76 2.64 -5.85 -5.73
N LYS A 77 2.23 -7.10 -5.66
CA LYS A 77 3.07 -8.19 -5.17
C LYS A 77 3.80 -8.84 -6.33
N THR A 78 5.09 -8.62 -6.39
CA THR A 78 5.90 -9.11 -7.50
C THR A 78 7.37 -9.28 -7.09
N ARG A 79 8.20 -9.80 -7.99
CA ARG A 79 9.65 -9.87 -7.81
C ARG A 79 10.30 -8.60 -8.35
N ARG A 80 11.46 -8.25 -7.80
CA ARG A 80 12.20 -7.05 -8.23
C ARG A 80 12.54 -7.05 -9.73
N ASN A 81 12.85 -8.21 -10.30
CA ASN A 81 13.16 -8.35 -11.73
C ASN A 81 11.93 -8.19 -12.65
N GLN A 82 10.71 -8.28 -12.11
CA GLN A 82 9.45 -8.14 -12.86
C GLN A 82 8.83 -6.73 -12.77
N LEU A 83 9.43 -5.82 -12.01
CA LEU A 83 8.91 -4.45 -11.84
C LEU A 83 8.76 -3.71 -13.18
N TRP A 84 9.69 -3.93 -14.09
CA TRP A 84 9.63 -3.32 -15.43
C TRP A 84 8.42 -3.79 -16.22
N GLU A 85 8.08 -5.06 -16.17
CA GLU A 85 6.91 -5.63 -16.87
C GLU A 85 5.61 -5.00 -16.34
N CYS A 86 5.50 -4.81 -15.03
CA CYS A 86 4.34 -4.15 -14.43
C CYS A 86 4.19 -2.68 -14.89
N LEU A 87 5.30 -1.99 -15.20
CA LEU A 87 5.25 -0.60 -15.68
C LEU A 87 4.80 -0.48 -17.14
N GLN A 88 4.77 -1.57 -17.91
CA GLN A 88 4.25 -1.54 -19.29
C GLN A 88 2.72 -1.42 -19.35
N VAL A 89 2.04 -1.60 -18.25
CA VAL A 89 0.58 -1.47 -18.16
C VAL A 89 0.18 0.01 -18.33
N PRO A 90 -0.71 0.33 -19.28
CA PRO A 90 -1.17 1.71 -19.49
C PRO A 90 -1.82 2.30 -18.23
N GLY A 91 -1.29 3.43 -17.78
CA GLY A 91 -1.70 4.10 -16.54
C GLY A 91 -0.78 3.84 -15.34
N ALA A 92 0.11 2.84 -15.38
CA ALA A 92 1.22 2.72 -14.46
C ALA A 92 2.25 3.81 -14.75
N VAL A 93 2.72 4.53 -13.72
CA VAL A 93 3.67 5.63 -13.89
C VAL A 93 5.05 5.26 -13.38
N LYS A 94 5.13 4.83 -12.13
CA LYS A 94 6.40 4.44 -11.50
C LYS A 94 6.16 3.61 -10.24
N PHE A 95 7.15 2.82 -9.83
CA PHE A 95 7.23 2.34 -8.47
C PHE A 95 7.84 3.43 -7.58
N VAL A 96 7.30 3.58 -6.38
CA VAL A 96 7.80 4.55 -5.42
C VAL A 96 9.18 4.15 -4.93
N HIS A 97 10.08 5.13 -4.80
CA HIS A 97 11.41 4.95 -4.25
C HIS A 97 11.51 5.67 -2.91
N PHE A 98 12.17 5.04 -1.96
CA PHE A 98 12.53 5.63 -0.69
C PHE A 98 14.00 5.31 -0.39
N SER A 99 14.80 6.33 -0.10
CA SER A 99 16.25 6.18 0.18
C SER A 99 17.01 5.36 -0.88
N GLY A 100 16.70 5.60 -2.17
CA GLY A 100 17.40 4.95 -3.30
C GLY A 100 16.96 3.52 -3.61
N THR A 101 15.99 2.96 -2.88
CA THR A 101 15.42 1.64 -3.11
C THR A 101 13.92 1.71 -3.40
N HIS A 102 13.37 0.69 -4.08
CA HIS A 102 11.92 0.60 -4.25
C HIS A 102 11.24 0.43 -2.90
N ALA A 103 10.22 1.26 -2.64
CA ALA A 103 9.44 1.17 -1.42
C ALA A 103 8.68 -0.14 -1.36
N THR A 104 8.86 -0.88 -0.29
CA THR A 104 8.14 -2.13 -0.01
C THR A 104 7.30 -1.99 1.25
N VAL A 105 6.18 -2.69 1.26
CA VAL A 105 5.26 -2.75 2.40
C VAL A 105 5.18 -4.19 2.87
N ARG A 106 5.17 -4.41 4.18
CA ARG A 106 5.05 -5.74 4.77
C ARG A 106 3.60 -6.22 4.71
N ASP A 107 3.41 -7.54 4.68
CA ASP A 107 2.08 -8.16 4.65
C ASP A 107 1.22 -7.69 5.84
N GLU A 108 1.81 -7.57 7.05
CA GLU A 108 1.09 -7.15 8.26
C GLU A 108 0.47 -5.75 8.13
N VAL A 109 1.17 -4.83 7.42
CA VAL A 109 0.66 -3.47 7.18
C VAL A 109 -0.52 -3.51 6.21
N LEU A 110 -0.46 -4.34 5.18
CA LEU A 110 -1.58 -4.50 4.25
C LEU A 110 -2.78 -5.18 4.89
N ASP A 111 -2.55 -6.17 5.74
CA ASP A 111 -3.62 -6.81 6.51
C ASP A 111 -4.28 -5.84 7.49
N MET A 112 -3.50 -4.95 8.09
CA MET A 112 -4.02 -3.85 8.90
C MET A 112 -4.93 -2.94 8.06
N ILE A 113 -4.49 -2.53 6.85
CA ILE A 113 -5.30 -1.71 5.95
C ILE A 113 -6.58 -2.45 5.55
N ARG A 114 -6.51 -3.74 5.22
CA ARG A 114 -7.70 -4.56 4.89
C ARG A 114 -8.71 -4.53 6.04
N ARG A 115 -8.27 -4.82 7.27
CA ARG A 115 -9.12 -4.78 8.46
C ARG A 115 -9.77 -3.41 8.66
N ILE A 116 -9.03 -2.32 8.51
CA ILE A 116 -9.57 -0.96 8.64
C ILE A 116 -10.66 -0.71 7.60
N VAL A 117 -10.42 -1.06 6.35
CA VAL A 117 -11.40 -0.90 5.26
C VAL A 117 -12.65 -1.75 5.51
N GLU A 118 -12.49 -3.00 5.95
CA GLU A 118 -13.59 -3.92 6.25
C GLU A 118 -14.47 -3.46 7.41
N THR A 119 -13.90 -2.78 8.41
CA THR A 119 -14.69 -2.26 9.54
C THR A 119 -15.65 -1.14 9.15
N GLY A 120 -15.44 -0.51 7.99
CA GLY A 120 -16.25 0.61 7.53
C GLY A 120 -16.15 1.87 8.40
N VAL A 121 -15.15 1.96 9.29
CA VAL A 121 -14.90 3.18 10.07
C VAL A 121 -14.57 4.34 9.14
N ALA A 122 -14.94 5.56 9.53
CA ALA A 122 -14.60 6.75 8.78
C ALA A 122 -13.07 6.93 8.76
N ILE A 123 -12.50 6.94 7.58
CA ILE A 123 -11.07 7.09 7.35
C ILE A 123 -10.83 8.42 6.64
N GLU A 124 -9.90 9.20 7.15
CA GLU A 124 -9.33 10.35 6.46
C GLU A 124 -7.92 9.99 6.01
N THR A 125 -7.49 10.50 4.86
CA THR A 125 -6.10 10.41 4.42
C THR A 125 -5.48 11.79 4.38
N ASP A 126 -4.27 11.92 4.89
CA ASP A 126 -3.55 13.19 4.93
C ASP A 126 -2.14 13.00 4.38
N GLY A 127 -1.80 13.79 3.37
CA GLY A 127 -0.49 13.81 2.75
C GLY A 127 0.48 14.82 3.37
N SER A 128 0.07 15.54 4.43
CA SER A 128 0.96 16.47 5.13
C SER A 128 2.04 15.72 5.93
N ASP A 129 3.17 16.37 6.13
CA ASP A 129 4.21 15.89 7.02
C ASP A 129 3.79 16.19 8.47
N ILE A 130 3.16 15.21 9.09
CA ILE A 130 2.68 15.33 10.47
C ILE A 130 3.80 14.87 11.41
N ALA A 131 4.08 15.69 12.44
CA ALA A 131 5.04 15.33 13.48
C ALA A 131 4.69 13.96 14.11
N PRO A 132 5.69 13.18 14.56
CA PRO A 132 5.44 11.94 15.30
C PRO A 132 4.57 12.19 16.51
N GLY A 133 3.55 11.35 16.69
CA GLY A 133 2.69 11.33 17.86
C GLY A 133 3.13 10.30 18.91
N GLU A 134 2.37 10.21 19.97
CA GLU A 134 2.57 9.19 21.01
C GLU A 134 2.17 7.81 20.48
N LYS A 135 3.04 6.82 20.64
CA LYS A 135 2.75 5.45 20.22
C LYS A 135 1.69 4.83 21.14
N VAL A 136 0.70 4.23 20.52
CA VAL A 136 -0.43 3.63 21.25
C VAL A 136 -0.84 2.29 20.66
N ASN A 137 -1.43 1.47 21.52
CA ASN A 137 -2.14 0.25 21.15
C ASN A 137 -3.64 0.48 21.29
N VAL A 138 -4.42 -0.05 20.35
CA VAL A 138 -5.87 -0.03 20.45
C VAL A 138 -6.34 -1.20 21.30
N ILE A 139 -6.95 -0.91 22.45
CA ILE A 139 -7.40 -1.91 23.44
C ILE A 139 -8.86 -2.32 23.28
N GLY A 140 -9.62 -1.69 22.39
CA GLY A 140 -11.02 -2.01 22.20
C GLY A 140 -11.61 -1.52 20.87
N GLY A 141 -12.79 -2.04 20.53
CA GLY A 141 -13.50 -1.69 19.31
C GLY A 141 -13.05 -2.47 18.08
N PRO A 142 -13.50 -2.05 16.87
CA PRO A 142 -13.23 -2.77 15.62
C PRO A 142 -11.74 -2.89 15.27
N LEU A 143 -10.91 -1.98 15.79
CA LEU A 143 -9.48 -1.89 15.49
C LEU A 143 -8.61 -2.43 16.64
N GLN A 144 -9.18 -3.22 17.55
CA GLN A 144 -8.45 -3.80 18.68
C GLN A 144 -7.19 -4.54 18.24
N ASN A 145 -6.12 -4.42 19.03
CA ASN A 145 -4.77 -4.96 18.80
C ASN A 145 -4.00 -4.30 17.62
N MET A 146 -4.44 -3.15 17.15
CA MET A 146 -3.65 -2.34 16.23
C MET A 146 -2.73 -1.39 17.00
N THR A 147 -1.54 -1.17 16.44
CA THR A 147 -0.55 -0.21 16.95
C THR A 147 -0.44 0.96 15.98
N GLY A 148 -0.37 2.15 16.51
CA GLY A 148 -0.22 3.38 15.72
C GLY A 148 0.25 4.54 16.57
N GLU A 149 -0.03 5.74 16.14
CA GLU A 149 0.30 6.98 16.84
C GLU A 149 -0.99 7.78 17.14
N VAL A 150 -1.05 8.44 18.27
CA VAL A 150 -2.09 9.44 18.54
C VAL A 150 -1.57 10.80 18.14
N ILE A 151 -2.35 11.53 17.40
CA ILE A 151 -2.08 12.93 17.05
C ILE A 151 -3.32 13.78 17.33
N GLU A 152 -3.10 15.03 17.66
CA GLU A 152 -4.16 16.04 17.76
C GLU A 152 -4.21 16.87 16.49
N LYS A 153 -5.40 16.99 15.90
CA LYS A 153 -5.63 17.83 14.73
C LYS A 153 -6.95 18.58 14.88
N GLY A 154 -6.86 19.91 15.04
CA GLY A 154 -8.06 20.76 15.15
C GLY A 154 -8.99 20.37 16.28
N ASN A 155 -8.50 20.26 17.53
CA ASN A 155 -9.23 19.88 18.72
C ASN A 155 -9.86 18.46 18.71
N LYS A 156 -9.34 17.57 17.87
CA LYS A 156 -9.74 16.16 17.81
C LYS A 156 -8.53 15.27 17.86
N ASP A 157 -8.66 14.17 18.59
CA ASP A 157 -7.66 13.12 18.59
C ASP A 157 -7.90 12.17 17.41
N TYR A 158 -6.80 11.83 16.72
CA TYR A 158 -6.80 10.86 15.66
C TYR A 158 -5.79 9.74 15.97
N PHE A 159 -6.22 8.52 15.73
CA PHE A 159 -5.32 7.39 15.61
C PHE A 159 -4.74 7.40 14.21
N MET A 160 -3.43 7.51 14.13
CA MET A 160 -2.71 7.65 12.86
C MET A 160 -1.88 6.43 12.57
N ILE A 161 -1.91 5.99 11.33
CA ILE A 161 -1.06 4.93 10.79
C ILE A 161 -0.25 5.49 9.64
N ARG A 162 1.08 5.38 9.77
CA ARG A 162 2.03 5.74 8.71
C ARG A 162 2.31 4.53 7.84
N ILE A 163 2.22 4.73 6.52
CA ILE A 163 2.50 3.66 5.56
C ILE A 163 3.81 3.97 4.85
N PRO A 164 4.85 3.13 5.03
CA PRO A 164 6.11 3.31 4.34
C PRO A 164 5.92 3.37 2.81
N GLY A 165 6.53 4.38 2.18
CA GLY A 165 6.49 4.55 0.72
C GLY A 165 5.24 5.21 0.15
N ILE A 166 4.24 5.53 0.97
CA ILE A 166 3.11 6.37 0.58
C ILE A 166 3.22 7.69 1.32
N TYR A 167 3.16 8.80 0.59
CA TYR A 167 3.12 10.14 1.18
C TYR A 167 1.69 10.50 1.65
N GLN A 168 1.05 9.56 2.32
CA GLN A 168 -0.29 9.74 2.89
C GLN A 168 -0.40 8.91 4.17
N ASN A 169 -0.94 9.49 5.21
CA ASN A 169 -1.21 8.84 6.48
C ASN A 169 -2.69 8.46 6.57
N ILE A 170 -3.00 7.38 7.23
CA ILE A 170 -4.38 7.02 7.60
C ILE A 170 -4.68 7.69 8.93
N LEU A 171 -5.76 8.46 8.98
CA LEU A 171 -6.28 9.10 10.19
C LEU A 171 -7.66 8.53 10.50
N ILE A 172 -7.85 8.05 11.72
CA ILE A 172 -9.11 7.49 12.21
C ILE A 172 -9.48 8.22 13.50
N SER A 173 -10.62 8.89 13.48
CA SER A 173 -11.15 9.49 14.70
C SER A 173 -11.66 8.39 15.64
N MET A 174 -11.09 8.28 16.85
CA MET A 174 -11.54 7.32 17.85
C MET A 174 -11.44 7.88 19.26
N PRO A 175 -12.33 7.43 20.18
CA PRO A 175 -12.31 7.86 21.57
C PRO A 175 -11.01 7.40 22.26
N ARG A 176 -10.37 8.30 23.04
CA ARG A 176 -9.15 8.02 23.82
C ARG A 176 -9.27 6.80 24.74
N LYS A 177 -10.47 6.48 25.23
CA LYS A 177 -10.72 5.30 26.09
C LYS A 177 -10.35 3.96 25.43
N PHE A 178 -10.18 3.93 24.11
CA PHE A 178 -9.75 2.74 23.35
C PHE A 178 -8.25 2.73 23.07
N LEU A 179 -7.50 3.71 23.57
CA LEU A 179 -6.09 3.88 23.29
C LEU A 179 -5.28 3.74 24.59
N GLU A 180 -4.25 2.93 24.56
CA GLU A 180 -3.29 2.74 25.63
C GLU A 180 -1.88 3.03 25.12
N VAL A 181 -1.09 3.76 25.92
CA VAL A 181 0.30 4.07 25.54
C VAL A 181 1.09 2.78 25.38
N ALA A 182 1.75 2.63 24.25
CA ALA A 182 2.62 1.50 23.99
C ALA A 182 3.93 1.70 24.78
N VAL A 183 4.18 0.86 25.77
CA VAL A 183 5.42 0.82 26.58
C VAL A 183 6.55 0.17 25.79
#